data_564f63858fe369ecebd679a0405a31ed
#
_entry.id   564f63858fe369ecebd679a0405a31ed
#
_cell.length_a   1.000
_cell.length_b   1.000
_cell.length_c   1.000
_cell.angle_alpha   90.00
_cell.angle_beta   90.00
_cell.angle_gamma   90.00
#
_symmetry.space_group_name_H-M   'P 1'
#
loop_
_entity.id
_entity.type
_entity.pdbx_description
1 polymer ?
#
loop_
_entity_poly.entity_id
_entity_poly.type
_entity_poly.pdbx_seq_one_letter_code
_entity_poly.pdbx_strand_id
1 'polypeptide(L)'
;VAQELTDGNLHSTLDYHSDDEIGILAHNMRKSIRILGSYVDDIGRSMKMFAEGNFDVQPEVEWKGDFVGILNSFMLFEESMAETIKGIQHVSDEVSGAADQVASSSNDLADGATNQAAVVEELTATVAGVSEQVERNSQSAKEISARVDKLGNAILESNGKMHEMVDSMK
;
A
#
# COMPACT_ATOMS: atom_id res chain seq x y z
N VAL A 1 -33.14 -32.60 -38.86
CA VAL A 1 -31.76 -32.80 -38.36
C VAL A 1 -30.74 -31.97 -39.15
N ALA A 2 -30.62 -32.14 -40.49
CA ALA A 2 -29.62 -31.37 -41.25
C ALA A 2 -29.83 -29.85 -41.13
N GLN A 3 -31.08 -29.37 -41.17
CA GLN A 3 -31.41 -27.97 -40.95
C GLN A 3 -31.11 -27.54 -39.50
N GLU A 4 -31.43 -28.33 -38.49
CA GLU A 4 -31.17 -28.07 -37.09
C GLU A 4 -29.68 -27.96 -36.78
N LEU A 5 -28.84 -28.78 -37.48
CA LEU A 5 -27.38 -28.65 -37.38
C LEU A 5 -26.86 -27.34 -37.97
N THR A 6 -27.42 -26.83 -39.07
CA THR A 6 -27.07 -25.51 -39.62
C THR A 6 -27.49 -24.37 -38.69
N ASP A 7 -28.53 -24.60 -37.90
CA ASP A 7 -29.00 -23.67 -36.86
C ASP A 7 -28.23 -23.82 -35.53
N GLY A 8 -27.19 -24.68 -35.47
CA GLY A 8 -26.34 -24.91 -34.30
C GLY A 8 -26.91 -25.87 -33.25
N ASN A 9 -28.02 -26.55 -33.53
CA ASN A 9 -28.62 -27.50 -32.57
C ASN A 9 -27.91 -28.86 -32.64
N LEU A 10 -27.02 -29.13 -31.68
CA LEU A 10 -26.27 -30.37 -31.55
C LEU A 10 -26.97 -31.45 -30.69
N HIS A 11 -28.16 -31.15 -30.16
CA HIS A 11 -28.94 -32.07 -29.34
C HIS A 11 -30.11 -32.69 -30.14
N SER A 12 -30.17 -32.45 -31.44
CA SER A 12 -31.19 -33.03 -32.30
C SER A 12 -30.96 -34.51 -32.51
N THR A 13 -32.04 -35.28 -32.62
CA THR A 13 -31.99 -36.74 -32.81
C THR A 13 -32.31 -37.11 -34.26
N LEU A 14 -31.47 -37.93 -34.84
CA LEU A 14 -31.70 -38.53 -36.16
C LEU A 14 -32.28 -39.96 -35.98
N ASP A 15 -33.58 -40.10 -36.11
CA ASP A 15 -34.28 -41.36 -35.86
C ASP A 15 -34.54 -42.16 -37.16
N TYR A 16 -33.45 -42.46 -37.86
CA TYR A 16 -33.49 -43.36 -39.05
C TYR A 16 -32.57 -44.57 -38.84
N HIS A 17 -33.13 -45.77 -38.93
CA HIS A 17 -32.41 -46.98 -38.70
C HIS A 17 -32.68 -47.93 -39.94
N SER A 18 -31.64 -48.35 -40.62
CA SER A 18 -31.63 -49.30 -41.72
C SER A 18 -30.24 -49.95 -41.77
N ASP A 19 -30.17 -51.15 -42.35
CA ASP A 19 -28.91 -51.86 -42.58
C ASP A 19 -28.30 -51.59 -43.97
N ASP A 20 -28.86 -50.65 -44.71
CA ASP A 20 -28.33 -50.12 -45.96
C ASP A 20 -27.32 -49.01 -45.84
N GLU A 21 -26.80 -48.50 -46.95
CA GLU A 21 -25.82 -47.42 -47.00
C GLU A 21 -26.35 -46.13 -46.34
N ILE A 22 -27.65 -45.86 -46.40
CA ILE A 22 -28.32 -44.72 -45.78
C ILE A 22 -28.38 -44.92 -44.28
N GLY A 23 -28.59 -46.14 -43.78
CA GLY A 23 -28.52 -46.44 -42.34
C GLY A 23 -27.15 -46.29 -41.78
N ILE A 24 -26.10 -46.69 -42.51
CA ILE A 24 -24.69 -46.43 -42.11
C ILE A 24 -24.40 -44.95 -42.06
N LEU A 25 -24.82 -44.15 -43.03
CA LEU A 25 -24.66 -42.69 -43.04
C LEU A 25 -25.37 -42.07 -41.84
N ALA A 26 -26.62 -42.46 -41.58
CA ALA A 26 -27.38 -41.95 -40.43
C ALA A 26 -26.71 -42.27 -39.08
N HIS A 27 -26.15 -43.50 -38.96
CA HIS A 27 -25.40 -43.91 -37.77
C HIS A 27 -24.14 -43.01 -37.54
N ASN A 28 -23.34 -42.82 -38.58
CA ASN A 28 -22.14 -42.00 -38.50
C ASN A 28 -22.47 -40.52 -38.20
N MET A 29 -23.55 -40.00 -38.79
CA MET A 29 -24.03 -38.63 -38.54
C MET A 29 -24.49 -38.47 -37.08
N ARG A 30 -25.28 -39.40 -36.52
CA ARG A 30 -25.63 -39.39 -35.09
C ARG A 30 -24.42 -39.39 -34.19
N LYS A 31 -23.41 -40.21 -34.49
CA LYS A 31 -22.17 -40.28 -33.73
C LYS A 31 -21.41 -38.97 -33.78
N SER A 32 -21.31 -38.35 -34.97
CA SER A 32 -20.62 -37.05 -35.10
C SER A 32 -21.33 -35.93 -34.33
N ILE A 33 -22.66 -35.85 -34.45
CA ILE A 33 -23.47 -34.86 -33.72
C ILE A 33 -23.27 -35.00 -32.20
N ARG A 34 -23.35 -36.24 -31.70
CA ARG A 34 -23.17 -36.51 -30.26
C ARG A 34 -21.78 -36.11 -29.76
N ILE A 35 -20.72 -36.42 -30.54
CA ILE A 35 -19.36 -36.06 -30.19
C ILE A 35 -19.19 -34.54 -30.18
N LEU A 36 -19.69 -33.82 -31.20
CA LEU A 36 -19.64 -32.36 -31.24
C LEU A 36 -20.43 -31.72 -30.09
N GLY A 37 -21.62 -32.26 -29.79
CA GLY A 37 -22.42 -31.82 -28.63
C GLY A 37 -21.65 -31.97 -27.34
N SER A 38 -21.00 -33.15 -27.12
CA SER A 38 -20.22 -33.35 -25.89
C SER A 38 -19.04 -32.39 -25.75
N TYR A 39 -18.38 -31.96 -26.83
CA TYR A 39 -17.33 -30.96 -26.77
C TYR A 39 -17.87 -29.56 -26.40
N VAL A 40 -19.02 -29.17 -26.99
CA VAL A 40 -19.66 -27.90 -26.69
C VAL A 40 -20.14 -27.84 -25.24
N ASP A 41 -20.73 -28.95 -24.75
CA ASP A 41 -21.17 -29.06 -23.35
C ASP A 41 -20.00 -28.99 -22.38
N ASP A 42 -18.88 -29.66 -22.68
CA ASP A 42 -17.67 -29.64 -21.84
C ASP A 42 -17.05 -28.25 -21.79
N ILE A 43 -16.97 -27.53 -22.93
CA ILE A 43 -16.56 -26.10 -22.94
C ILE A 43 -17.51 -25.26 -22.10
N GLY A 44 -18.83 -25.42 -22.30
CA GLY A 44 -19.84 -24.63 -21.58
C GLY A 44 -19.75 -24.83 -20.06
N ARG A 45 -19.56 -26.08 -19.62
CA ARG A 45 -19.33 -26.43 -18.23
C ARG A 45 -18.08 -25.74 -17.68
N SER A 46 -16.96 -25.88 -18.38
CA SER A 46 -15.69 -25.31 -17.95
C SER A 46 -15.73 -23.80 -17.87
N MET A 47 -16.34 -23.15 -18.88
CA MET A 47 -16.54 -21.68 -18.85
C MET A 47 -17.42 -21.20 -17.69
N LYS A 48 -18.42 -21.99 -17.31
CA LYS A 48 -19.25 -21.69 -16.15
C LYS A 48 -18.46 -21.78 -14.86
N MET A 49 -17.62 -22.81 -14.70
CA MET A 49 -16.74 -22.95 -13.53
C MET A 49 -15.74 -21.79 -13.44
N PHE A 50 -15.20 -21.33 -14.55
CA PHE A 50 -14.34 -20.14 -14.60
C PHE A 50 -15.06 -18.86 -14.14
N ALA A 51 -16.30 -18.67 -14.58
CA ALA A 51 -17.12 -17.55 -14.14
C ALA A 51 -17.40 -17.57 -12.62
N GLU A 52 -17.37 -18.76 -12.02
CA GLU A 52 -17.48 -18.98 -10.57
C GLU A 52 -16.11 -18.88 -9.83
N GLY A 53 -15.02 -18.59 -10.57
CA GLY A 53 -13.67 -18.44 -10.03
C GLY A 53 -12.89 -19.74 -9.84
N ASN A 54 -13.40 -20.88 -10.36
CA ASN A 54 -12.69 -22.13 -10.34
C ASN A 54 -11.91 -22.32 -11.66
N PHE A 55 -10.59 -22.19 -11.58
CA PHE A 55 -9.65 -22.35 -12.70
C PHE A 55 -8.91 -23.70 -12.70
N ASP A 56 -9.32 -24.67 -11.89
CA ASP A 56 -8.81 -26.04 -11.90
C ASP A 56 -9.89 -26.97 -12.45
N VAL A 57 -10.07 -26.95 -13.77
CA VAL A 57 -11.13 -27.69 -14.46
C VAL A 57 -10.51 -28.71 -15.41
N GLN A 58 -10.85 -29.96 -15.23
CA GLN A 58 -10.40 -31.03 -16.11
C GLN A 58 -11.47 -31.36 -17.19
N PRO A 59 -11.05 -31.71 -18.42
CA PRO A 59 -11.98 -32.15 -19.44
C PRO A 59 -12.70 -33.41 -19.01
N GLU A 60 -14.02 -33.47 -19.23
CA GLU A 60 -14.84 -34.65 -18.89
C GLU A 60 -14.99 -35.65 -20.08
N VAL A 61 -14.62 -35.19 -21.27
CA VAL A 61 -14.72 -36.03 -22.50
C VAL A 61 -13.35 -36.22 -23.14
N GLU A 62 -13.21 -37.32 -23.89
CA GLU A 62 -12.00 -37.57 -24.68
C GLU A 62 -12.02 -36.77 -25.97
N TRP A 63 -11.22 -35.73 -26.08
CA TRP A 63 -11.07 -34.89 -27.25
C TRP A 63 -10.20 -35.56 -28.32
N LYS A 64 -10.62 -35.50 -29.59
CA LYS A 64 -9.96 -36.22 -30.69
C LYS A 64 -9.76 -35.33 -31.91
N GLY A 65 -8.75 -35.71 -32.72
CA GLY A 65 -8.46 -35.07 -34.01
C GLY A 65 -8.14 -33.61 -33.85
N ASP A 66 -8.65 -32.76 -34.73
CA ASP A 66 -8.40 -31.33 -34.76
C ASP A 66 -8.95 -30.58 -33.54
N PHE A 67 -9.89 -31.18 -32.83
CA PHE A 67 -10.46 -30.57 -31.60
C PHE A 67 -9.50 -30.57 -30.42
N VAL A 68 -8.47 -31.43 -30.42
CA VAL A 68 -7.42 -31.42 -29.40
C VAL A 68 -6.70 -30.05 -29.34
N GLY A 69 -6.58 -29.38 -30.49
CA GLY A 69 -6.01 -28.04 -30.56
C GLY A 69 -6.82 -27.01 -29.77
N ILE A 70 -8.14 -27.11 -29.76
CA ILE A 70 -9.04 -26.26 -28.98
C ILE A 70 -8.85 -26.57 -27.50
N LEU A 71 -8.84 -27.83 -27.09
CA LEU A 71 -8.59 -28.22 -25.70
C LEU A 71 -7.26 -27.68 -25.17
N ASN A 72 -6.17 -27.84 -25.94
CA ASN A 72 -4.86 -27.37 -25.55
C ASN A 72 -4.83 -25.83 -25.36
N SER A 73 -5.47 -25.09 -26.28
CA SER A 73 -5.58 -23.62 -26.17
C SER A 73 -6.40 -23.22 -24.96
N PHE A 74 -7.42 -23.98 -24.63
CA PHE A 74 -8.27 -23.75 -23.47
C PHE A 74 -7.52 -24.00 -22.16
N MET A 75 -6.78 -25.11 -22.06
CA MET A 75 -5.94 -25.40 -20.87
C MET A 75 -4.84 -24.35 -20.67
N LEU A 76 -4.22 -23.88 -21.76
CA LEU A 76 -3.24 -22.80 -21.67
C LEU A 76 -3.86 -21.48 -21.17
N PHE A 77 -5.06 -21.16 -21.62
CA PHE A 77 -5.81 -20.00 -21.12
C PHE A 77 -6.10 -20.14 -19.62
N GLU A 78 -6.54 -21.31 -19.18
CA GLU A 78 -6.81 -21.65 -17.78
C GLU A 78 -5.58 -21.43 -16.90
N GLU A 79 -4.44 -22.02 -17.28
CA GLU A 79 -3.17 -21.87 -16.57
C GLU A 79 -2.75 -20.40 -16.46
N SER A 80 -2.81 -19.66 -17.56
CA SER A 80 -2.46 -18.23 -17.59
C SER A 80 -3.39 -17.39 -16.71
N MET A 81 -4.68 -17.70 -16.68
CA MET A 81 -5.64 -17.03 -15.80
C MET A 81 -5.38 -17.34 -14.32
N ALA A 82 -5.12 -18.61 -13.99
CA ALA A 82 -4.80 -19.02 -12.63
C ALA A 82 -3.52 -18.34 -12.12
N GLU A 83 -2.48 -18.24 -12.94
CA GLU A 83 -1.25 -17.50 -12.60
C GLU A 83 -1.52 -16.00 -12.39
N THR A 84 -2.32 -15.39 -13.25
CA THR A 84 -2.69 -13.97 -13.14
C THR A 84 -3.43 -13.69 -11.83
N ILE A 85 -4.41 -14.53 -11.48
CA ILE A 85 -5.15 -14.37 -10.23
C ILE A 85 -4.25 -14.55 -9.01
N LYS A 86 -3.34 -15.55 -9.01
CA LYS A 86 -2.34 -15.72 -7.94
C LYS A 86 -1.42 -14.50 -7.83
N GLY A 87 -0.99 -13.95 -8.96
CA GLY A 87 -0.19 -12.72 -8.97
C GLY A 87 -0.94 -11.52 -8.37
N ILE A 88 -2.21 -11.35 -8.70
CA ILE A 88 -3.06 -10.28 -8.13
C ILE A 88 -3.22 -10.48 -6.61
N GLN A 89 -3.44 -11.69 -6.14
CA GLN A 89 -3.54 -11.99 -4.71
C GLN A 89 -2.24 -11.64 -3.99
N HIS A 90 -1.09 -12.04 -4.52
CA HIS A 90 0.20 -11.72 -3.95
C HIS A 90 0.43 -10.20 -3.84
N VAL A 91 0.18 -9.45 -4.92
CA VAL A 91 0.30 -7.97 -4.90
C VAL A 91 -0.70 -7.34 -3.93
N SER A 92 -1.91 -7.89 -3.80
CA SER A 92 -2.90 -7.40 -2.83
C SER A 92 -2.42 -7.57 -1.38
N ASP A 93 -1.81 -8.71 -1.07
CA ASP A 93 -1.23 -8.97 0.27
C ASP A 93 -0.04 -8.03 0.55
N GLU A 94 0.83 -7.79 -0.44
CA GLU A 94 1.93 -6.83 -0.31
C GLU A 94 1.42 -5.39 -0.07
N VAL A 95 0.40 -4.96 -0.82
CA VAL A 95 -0.22 -3.63 -0.64
C VAL A 95 -0.85 -3.51 0.74
N SER A 96 -1.52 -4.56 1.23
CA SER A 96 -2.09 -4.57 2.58
C SER A 96 -1.01 -4.43 3.64
N GLY A 97 0.08 -5.20 3.54
CA GLY A 97 1.22 -5.11 4.46
C GLY A 97 1.91 -3.73 4.43
N ALA A 98 2.05 -3.14 3.24
CA ALA A 98 2.59 -1.78 3.10
C ALA A 98 1.68 -0.72 3.73
N ALA A 99 0.35 -0.87 3.60
CA ALA A 99 -0.62 0.03 4.24
C ALA A 99 -0.54 -0.02 5.77
N ASP A 100 -0.41 -1.23 6.34
CA ASP A 100 -0.21 -1.42 7.79
C ASP A 100 1.09 -0.78 8.27
N GLN A 101 2.18 -0.91 7.50
CA GLN A 101 3.46 -0.26 7.80
C GLN A 101 3.35 1.28 7.78
N VAL A 102 2.64 1.85 6.79
CA VAL A 102 2.39 3.29 6.71
C VAL A 102 1.55 3.76 7.90
N ALA A 103 0.52 3.00 8.29
CA ALA A 103 -0.30 3.32 9.45
C ALA A 103 0.52 3.35 10.75
N SER A 104 1.39 2.35 10.97
CA SER A 104 2.30 2.30 12.12
C SER A 104 3.27 3.48 12.13
N SER A 105 3.93 3.76 11.00
CA SER A 105 4.87 4.88 10.88
C SER A 105 4.20 6.24 11.09
N SER A 106 2.93 6.37 10.69
CA SER A 106 2.15 7.60 10.91
C SER A 106 1.84 7.83 12.39
N ASN A 107 1.56 6.76 13.14
CA ASN A 107 1.38 6.83 14.59
C ASN A 107 2.71 7.24 15.30
N ASP A 108 3.82 6.60 14.93
CA ASP A 108 5.14 6.95 15.48
C ASP A 108 5.50 8.42 15.20
N LEU A 109 5.15 8.92 14.01
CA LEU A 109 5.36 10.32 13.63
C LEU A 109 4.48 11.27 14.47
N ALA A 110 3.22 10.92 14.72
CA ALA A 110 2.32 11.70 15.55
C ALA A 110 2.83 11.79 17.01
N ASP A 111 3.29 10.67 17.57
CA ASP A 111 3.91 10.62 18.89
C ASP A 111 5.20 11.44 18.93
N GLY A 112 6.04 11.33 17.91
CA GLY A 112 7.24 12.14 17.75
C GLY A 112 6.95 13.64 17.68
N ALA A 113 5.94 14.04 16.92
CA ALA A 113 5.49 15.44 16.83
C ALA A 113 4.98 15.98 18.18
N THR A 114 4.24 15.16 18.92
CA THR A 114 3.76 15.53 20.27
C THR A 114 4.92 15.75 21.23
N ASN A 115 5.90 14.85 21.23
CA ASN A 115 7.11 14.99 22.05
C ASN A 115 7.92 16.23 21.65
N GLN A 116 8.06 16.52 20.35
CA GLN A 116 8.73 17.73 19.87
C GLN A 116 8.02 19.00 20.34
N ALA A 117 6.69 19.03 20.30
CA ALA A 117 5.92 20.18 20.80
C ALA A 117 6.21 20.45 22.29
N ALA A 118 6.24 19.41 23.13
CA ALA A 118 6.58 19.53 24.55
C ALA A 118 8.00 20.06 24.76
N VAL A 119 9.00 19.59 24.01
CA VAL A 119 10.38 20.08 24.07
C VAL A 119 10.48 21.56 23.64
N VAL A 120 9.72 21.97 22.63
CA VAL A 120 9.67 23.36 22.17
C VAL A 120 9.05 24.29 23.25
N GLU A 121 8.02 23.83 23.96
CA GLU A 121 7.45 24.56 25.08
C GLU A 121 8.48 24.73 26.22
N GLU A 122 9.21 23.69 26.60
CA GLU A 122 10.27 23.73 27.61
C GLU A 122 11.41 24.66 27.20
N LEU A 123 11.84 24.59 25.93
CA LEU A 123 12.85 25.52 25.40
C LEU A 123 12.38 26.98 25.47
N THR A 124 11.12 27.24 25.13
CA THR A 124 10.54 28.59 25.19
C THR A 124 10.56 29.13 26.62
N ALA A 125 10.18 28.33 27.62
CA ALA A 125 10.23 28.67 29.00
C ALA A 125 11.68 28.94 29.47
N THR A 126 12.63 28.11 29.04
CA THR A 126 14.06 28.27 29.34
C THR A 126 14.62 29.59 28.77
N VAL A 127 14.31 29.89 27.50
CA VAL A 127 14.71 31.13 26.83
C VAL A 127 14.14 32.35 27.56
N ALA A 128 12.87 32.31 27.99
CA ALA A 128 12.27 33.38 28.81
C ALA A 128 13.02 33.56 30.13
N GLY A 129 13.35 32.46 30.82
CA GLY A 129 14.16 32.53 32.08
C GLY A 129 15.55 33.09 31.88
N VAL A 130 16.24 32.73 30.79
CA VAL A 130 17.55 33.30 30.43
C VAL A 130 17.43 34.81 30.16
N SER A 131 16.40 35.23 29.42
CA SER A 131 16.15 36.65 29.11
C SER A 131 15.96 37.49 30.39
N GLU A 132 15.17 36.94 31.32
CA GLU A 132 15.00 37.62 32.65
C GLU A 132 16.31 37.67 33.44
N GLN A 133 17.13 36.61 33.39
CA GLN A 133 18.44 36.63 34.06
C GLN A 133 19.42 37.64 33.44
N VAL A 134 19.41 37.78 32.11
CA VAL A 134 20.20 38.79 31.39
C VAL A 134 19.80 40.21 31.82
N GLU A 135 18.50 40.49 31.96
CA GLU A 135 18.01 41.79 32.42
C GLU A 135 18.44 42.06 33.86
N ARG A 136 18.30 41.08 34.78
CA ARG A 136 18.81 41.19 36.16
C ARG A 136 20.31 41.43 36.20
N ASN A 137 21.09 40.75 35.37
CA ASN A 137 22.55 40.97 35.29
C ASN A 137 22.87 42.36 34.78
N SER A 138 22.15 42.87 33.77
CA SER A 138 22.31 44.25 33.27
C SER A 138 22.03 45.29 34.36
N GLN A 139 20.95 45.11 35.11
CA GLN A 139 20.63 46.01 36.25
C GLN A 139 21.69 45.97 37.35
N SER A 140 22.16 44.77 37.72
CA SER A 140 23.23 44.58 38.69
C SER A 140 24.55 45.28 38.27
N ALA A 141 24.90 45.17 36.98
CA ALA A 141 26.05 45.81 36.39
C ALA A 141 25.96 47.38 36.52
N LYS A 142 24.78 47.94 36.23
CA LYS A 142 24.51 49.39 36.40
C LYS A 142 24.66 49.81 37.85
N GLU A 143 24.13 49.01 38.78
CA GLU A 143 24.28 49.33 40.25
C GLU A 143 25.73 49.26 40.71
N ILE A 144 26.51 48.28 40.27
CA ILE A 144 27.92 48.13 40.53
C ILE A 144 28.68 49.36 40.00
N SER A 145 28.39 49.73 38.71
CA SER A 145 29.02 50.96 38.14
C SER A 145 28.77 52.22 39.00
N ALA A 146 27.52 52.44 39.42
CA ALA A 146 27.16 53.57 40.27
C ALA A 146 27.84 53.52 41.65
N ARG A 147 28.07 52.34 42.23
CA ARG A 147 28.83 52.18 43.49
C ARG A 147 30.30 52.45 43.29
N VAL A 148 30.89 52.01 42.17
CA VAL A 148 32.30 52.32 41.84
C VAL A 148 32.50 53.80 41.67
N ASP A 149 31.59 54.52 40.99
CA ASP A 149 31.64 55.98 40.84
C ASP A 149 31.56 56.68 42.19
N LYS A 150 30.66 56.26 43.09
CA LYS A 150 30.58 56.83 44.48
C LYS A 150 31.83 56.53 45.27
N LEU A 151 32.43 55.36 45.18
CA LEU A 151 33.66 55.01 45.83
C LEU A 151 34.83 55.85 45.31
N GLY A 152 34.91 56.06 44.00
CA GLY A 152 35.90 56.97 43.39
C GLY A 152 35.84 58.37 43.94
N ASN A 153 34.62 58.92 44.02
CA ASN A 153 34.40 60.26 44.61
C ASN A 153 34.80 60.34 46.12
N ALA A 154 34.46 59.30 46.90
CA ALA A 154 34.82 59.22 48.31
C ALA A 154 36.36 59.14 48.52
N ILE A 155 37.07 58.43 47.65
CA ILE A 155 38.54 58.36 47.67
C ILE A 155 39.17 59.73 47.36
N LEU A 156 38.64 60.44 46.35
CA LEU A 156 39.08 61.77 46.00
C LEU A 156 38.89 62.75 47.16
N GLU A 157 37.73 62.75 47.81
CA GLU A 157 37.43 63.53 48.97
C GLU A 157 38.38 63.22 50.18
N SER A 158 38.59 61.91 50.42
CA SER A 158 39.52 61.46 51.48
C SER A 158 40.96 61.89 51.21
N ASN A 159 41.41 61.79 49.96
CA ASN A 159 42.73 62.29 49.55
C ASN A 159 42.86 63.80 49.72
N GLY A 160 41.82 64.56 49.41
CA GLY A 160 41.78 66.00 49.68
C GLY A 160 41.94 66.30 51.14
N LYS A 161 41.19 65.66 52.02
CA LYS A 161 41.29 65.83 53.48
C LYS A 161 42.66 65.40 54.02
N MET A 162 43.28 64.38 53.51
CA MET A 162 44.66 64.00 53.88
C MET A 162 45.68 65.09 53.47
N HIS A 163 45.54 65.71 52.31
CA HIS A 163 46.38 66.77 51.84
C HIS A 163 46.26 67.98 52.76
N GLU A 164 45.05 68.40 53.13
CA GLU A 164 44.78 69.49 54.07
C GLU A 164 45.41 69.22 55.45
N MET A 165 45.32 67.96 55.92
CA MET A 165 45.92 67.53 57.19
C MET A 165 47.46 67.63 57.15
N VAL A 166 48.09 67.19 56.09
CA VAL A 166 49.55 67.28 55.92
C VAL A 166 50.01 68.73 55.83
N ASP A 167 49.23 69.58 55.14
CA ASP A 167 49.58 71.00 55.06
C ASP A 167 49.40 71.75 56.40
N SER A 168 48.46 71.30 57.25
CA SER A 168 48.27 71.88 58.61
C SER A 168 49.33 71.47 59.65
N MET A 169 50.13 70.42 59.29
CA MET A 169 51.24 69.89 60.12
C MET A 169 52.61 70.49 59.78
N LYS A 170 52.69 71.34 58.74
CA LYS A 170 53.90 72.12 58.39
C LYS A 170 53.89 73.46 59.07
#